data_de9507f7e568ff82ed16c35bb9330fea
#
_entry.id   de9507f7e568ff82ed16c35bb9330fea
#
_cell.length_a   1.000
_cell.length_b   1.000
_cell.length_c   1.000
_cell.angle_alpha   90.00
_cell.angle_beta   90.00
_cell.angle_gamma   90.00
#
_symmetry.space_group_name_H-M   'P 1'
#
loop_
_entity.id
_entity.type
_entity.pdbx_description
1 polymer ?
#
loop_
_entity_poly.entity_id
_entity_poly.type
_entity_poly.pdbx_seq_one_letter_code
_entity_poly.pdbx_strand_id
1 'polypeptide(L)'
;ALPISRTRGDVLYPSAIEPFNSILTGKPGGNPGYDPLAFAVEECHKRGMECHAWMVTIPLGNKKHVASLGSQSVTKRMKEICVPYKREYFLNPGHPATKEYLMKLVREVVSGYDVDGVHFDYLRYPENAPLFPDKYDFRRYNKGRTLNQWRRDNISEIVRYIYKGIKAM
;
A
#
# COMPACT_ATOMS: atom_id res chain seq x y z
N ALA A 1 18.21 7.05 -2.54
CA ALA A 1 17.02 7.93 -2.64
C ALA A 1 15.73 7.16 -2.33
N LEU A 2 14.69 7.87 -1.90
CA LEU A 2 13.38 7.32 -1.51
C LEU A 2 12.25 8.08 -2.24
N PRO A 3 12.06 7.87 -3.55
CA PRO A 3 10.93 8.48 -4.23
C PRO A 3 9.61 7.87 -3.74
N ILE A 4 8.64 8.73 -3.39
CA ILE A 4 7.31 8.25 -3.04
C ILE A 4 6.68 7.64 -4.30
N SER A 5 6.46 6.33 -4.25
CA SER A 5 5.87 5.56 -5.35
C SER A 5 4.40 5.25 -5.13
N ARG A 6 3.98 5.08 -3.88
CA ARG A 6 2.57 4.91 -3.50
C ARG A 6 2.22 5.81 -2.34
N THR A 7 1.11 6.51 -2.44
CA THR A 7 0.62 7.40 -1.38
C THR A 7 -0.54 6.75 -0.59
N ARG A 8 -1.79 7.05 -0.88
CA ARG A 8 -2.96 6.62 -0.10
C ARG A 8 -4.01 5.96 -0.98
N GLY A 9 -3.66 4.81 -1.56
CA GLY A 9 -4.52 4.09 -2.51
C GLY A 9 -4.41 4.63 -3.94
N ASP A 10 -3.34 5.34 -4.22
CA ASP A 10 -2.91 5.84 -5.52
C ASP A 10 -1.39 5.85 -5.63
N VAL A 11 -0.87 5.94 -6.83
CA VAL A 11 0.54 5.71 -7.15
C VAL A 11 1.13 6.82 -8.02
N LEU A 12 2.46 6.87 -8.08
CA LEU A 12 3.24 7.79 -8.90
C LEU A 12 4.06 7.02 -9.96
N TYR A 13 3.47 5.97 -10.51
CA TYR A 13 3.98 5.18 -11.64
C TYR A 13 2.81 4.57 -12.42
N PRO A 14 2.95 4.16 -13.69
CA PRO A 14 1.92 3.42 -14.40
C PRO A 14 1.58 2.12 -13.69
N SER A 15 0.34 1.97 -13.21
CA SER A 15 -0.13 0.79 -12.48
C SER A 15 -1.44 0.27 -13.06
N ALA A 16 -1.56 -1.06 -13.13
CA ALA A 16 -2.82 -1.73 -13.43
C ALA A 16 -3.73 -1.89 -12.19
N ILE A 17 -3.19 -1.59 -10.99
CA ILE A 17 -3.85 -1.87 -9.71
C ILE A 17 -4.44 -0.60 -9.09
N GLU A 18 -3.69 0.48 -9.02
CA GLU A 18 -4.14 1.74 -8.40
C GLU A 18 -4.02 2.91 -9.39
N PRO A 19 -4.88 3.95 -9.28
CA PRO A 19 -4.83 5.08 -10.19
C PRO A 19 -3.60 5.96 -9.94
N PHE A 20 -3.18 6.70 -10.97
CA PHE A 20 -2.22 7.79 -10.79
C PHE A 20 -2.70 8.81 -9.78
N ASN A 21 -1.79 9.26 -8.91
CA ASN A 21 -2.05 10.37 -7.99
C ASN A 21 -2.31 11.66 -8.75
N SER A 22 -3.26 12.45 -8.24
CA SER A 22 -3.67 13.71 -8.86
C SER A 22 -2.61 14.81 -8.85
N ILE A 23 -1.54 14.68 -8.07
CA ILE A 23 -0.52 15.73 -7.90
C ILE A 23 0.17 16.11 -9.21
N LEU A 24 0.29 15.17 -10.14
CA LEU A 24 0.98 15.41 -11.42
C LEU A 24 0.06 16.00 -12.51
N THR A 25 -1.23 15.72 -12.45
CA THR A 25 -2.17 16.04 -13.55
C THR A 25 -3.40 16.82 -13.10
N GLY A 26 -3.54 17.09 -11.81
CA GLY A 26 -4.71 17.74 -11.22
C GLY A 26 -5.93 16.85 -11.05
N LYS A 27 -5.91 15.61 -11.57
CA LYS A 27 -7.02 14.64 -11.43
C LYS A 27 -6.51 13.22 -11.21
N PRO A 28 -7.19 12.41 -10.37
CA PRO A 28 -6.83 11.01 -10.17
C PRO A 28 -6.90 10.20 -11.46
N GLY A 29 -5.94 9.30 -11.66
CA GLY A 29 -5.85 8.47 -12.86
C GLY A 29 -5.42 9.21 -14.13
N GLY A 30 -5.11 10.49 -14.04
CA GLY A 30 -4.57 11.23 -15.17
C GLY A 30 -3.18 10.74 -15.56
N ASN A 31 -2.92 10.59 -16.88
CA ASN A 31 -1.59 10.23 -17.36
C ASN A 31 -0.71 11.48 -17.46
N PRO A 32 0.44 11.56 -16.77
CA PRO A 32 1.34 12.71 -16.85
C PRO A 32 2.18 12.75 -18.14
N GLY A 33 2.10 11.72 -18.97
CA GLY A 33 2.88 11.64 -20.22
C GLY A 33 4.31 11.11 -20.03
N TYR A 34 4.69 10.75 -18.82
CA TYR A 34 5.98 10.12 -18.49
C TYR A 34 5.82 9.20 -17.28
N ASP A 35 6.85 8.40 -16.99
CA ASP A 35 6.91 7.52 -15.83
C ASP A 35 7.81 8.14 -14.75
N PRO A 36 7.23 8.68 -13.65
CA PRO A 36 8.01 9.33 -12.59
C PRO A 36 8.96 8.38 -11.87
N LEU A 37 8.56 7.11 -11.68
CA LEU A 37 9.40 6.14 -10.98
C LEU A 37 10.57 5.69 -11.85
N ALA A 38 10.33 5.41 -13.12
CA ALA A 38 11.39 5.09 -14.07
C ALA A 38 12.42 6.23 -14.17
N PHE A 39 11.94 7.46 -14.26
CA PHE A 39 12.80 8.65 -14.25
C PHE A 39 13.64 8.75 -12.96
N ALA A 40 13.02 8.53 -11.80
CA ALA A 40 13.72 8.59 -10.52
C ALA A 40 14.81 7.50 -10.39
N VAL A 41 14.53 6.26 -10.81
CA VAL A 41 15.50 5.16 -10.82
C VAL A 41 16.69 5.50 -11.71
N GLU A 42 16.42 5.91 -12.95
CA GLU A 42 17.47 6.28 -13.90
C GLU A 42 18.37 7.41 -13.36
N GLU A 43 17.77 8.47 -12.83
CA GLU A 43 18.52 9.62 -12.32
C GLU A 43 19.30 9.33 -11.02
N CYS A 44 18.81 8.39 -10.19
CA CYS A 44 19.57 7.90 -9.04
C CYS A 44 20.79 7.11 -9.49
N HIS A 45 20.61 6.14 -10.39
CA HIS A 45 21.69 5.27 -10.85
C HIS A 45 22.78 6.04 -11.62
N LYS A 46 22.40 7.02 -12.44
CA LYS A 46 23.38 7.94 -13.09
C LYS A 46 24.30 8.66 -12.10
N ARG A 47 23.86 8.80 -10.86
CA ARG A 47 24.61 9.48 -9.79
C ARG A 47 25.24 8.51 -8.78
N GLY A 48 25.22 7.21 -9.06
CA GLY A 48 25.74 6.18 -8.14
C GLY A 48 24.94 6.05 -6.83
N MET A 49 23.65 6.41 -6.86
CA MET A 49 22.75 6.32 -5.70
C MET A 49 21.78 5.16 -5.86
N GLU A 50 21.56 4.42 -4.77
CA GLU A 50 20.44 3.49 -4.70
C GLU A 50 19.08 4.21 -4.76
N CYS A 51 18.09 3.56 -5.37
CA CYS A 51 16.72 4.03 -5.46
C CYS A 51 15.76 3.02 -4.83
N HIS A 52 15.15 3.37 -3.70
CA HIS A 52 14.20 2.52 -2.98
C HIS A 52 12.78 3.10 -3.14
N ALA A 53 11.87 2.33 -3.71
CA ALA A 53 10.48 2.77 -3.88
C ALA A 53 9.77 2.91 -2.54
N TRP A 54 9.36 4.13 -2.18
CA TRP A 54 8.68 4.40 -0.93
C TRP A 54 7.17 4.18 -1.08
N MET A 55 6.62 3.23 -0.33
CA MET A 55 5.22 2.82 -0.39
C MET A 55 4.54 3.05 0.97
N VAL A 56 3.62 3.99 1.04
CA VAL A 56 2.66 4.10 2.16
C VAL A 56 1.69 2.92 2.05
N THR A 57 1.57 2.10 3.07
CA THR A 57 0.93 0.79 2.96
C THR A 57 -0.53 0.76 3.42
N ILE A 58 -0.80 0.97 4.71
CA ILE A 58 -2.11 0.73 5.33
C ILE A 58 -3.10 1.90 5.14
N PRO A 59 -2.73 3.19 5.27
CA PRO A 59 -3.66 4.30 5.09
C PRO A 59 -4.13 4.44 3.64
N LEU A 60 -5.42 4.75 3.46
CA LEU A 60 -6.07 4.99 2.16
C LEU A 60 -6.57 6.42 2.01
N GLY A 61 -6.39 7.26 3.04
CA GLY A 61 -6.80 8.66 3.05
C GLY A 61 -8.21 8.91 3.57
N ASN A 62 -8.59 10.17 3.58
CA ASN A 62 -9.89 10.61 4.08
C ASN A 62 -11.02 10.34 3.06
N LYS A 63 -12.26 10.54 3.50
CA LYS A 63 -13.46 10.30 2.68
C LYS A 63 -13.44 11.08 1.36
N LYS A 64 -12.97 12.32 1.37
CA LYS A 64 -12.90 13.16 0.15
C LYS A 64 -11.90 12.58 -0.85
N HIS A 65 -10.70 12.20 -0.38
CA HIS A 65 -9.68 11.58 -1.20
C HIS A 65 -10.17 10.26 -1.80
N VAL A 66 -10.67 9.34 -0.99
CA VAL A 66 -11.20 8.04 -1.45
C VAL A 66 -12.33 8.22 -2.48
N ALA A 67 -13.22 9.19 -2.25
CA ALA A 67 -14.30 9.51 -3.19
C ALA A 67 -13.77 10.04 -4.54
N SER A 68 -12.69 10.84 -4.53
CA SER A 68 -12.09 11.38 -5.76
C SER A 68 -11.46 10.31 -6.65
N LEU A 69 -11.04 9.17 -6.10
CA LEU A 69 -10.52 8.03 -6.86
C LEU A 69 -11.62 7.26 -7.64
N GLY A 70 -12.90 7.53 -7.34
CA GLY A 70 -14.05 6.97 -8.04
C GLY A 70 -14.10 5.44 -8.00
N SER A 71 -14.41 4.82 -9.14
CA SER A 71 -14.46 3.37 -9.30
C SER A 71 -13.09 2.68 -9.19
N GLN A 72 -12.00 3.42 -9.38
CA GLN A 72 -10.64 2.91 -9.29
C GLN A 72 -10.17 2.72 -7.84
N SER A 73 -10.87 3.32 -6.87
CA SER A 73 -10.54 3.15 -5.44
C SER A 73 -10.60 1.70 -5.01
N VAL A 74 -9.59 1.24 -4.27
CA VAL A 74 -9.59 -0.07 -3.62
C VAL A 74 -10.80 -0.26 -2.69
N THR A 75 -11.29 0.81 -2.07
CA THR A 75 -12.51 0.77 -1.23
C THR A 75 -13.78 0.43 -2.00
N LYS A 76 -13.78 0.56 -3.33
CA LYS A 76 -14.87 0.14 -4.21
C LYS A 76 -14.65 -1.28 -4.76
N ARG A 77 -13.41 -1.60 -5.11
CA ARG A 77 -13.05 -2.86 -5.78
C ARG A 77 -12.84 -4.02 -4.82
N MET A 78 -12.36 -3.75 -3.61
CA MET A 78 -12.04 -4.76 -2.59
C MET A 78 -12.51 -4.26 -1.21
N LYS A 79 -13.82 -4.09 -1.07
CA LYS A 79 -14.44 -3.53 0.15
C LYS A 79 -14.10 -4.33 1.41
N GLU A 80 -13.94 -5.64 1.27
CA GLU A 80 -13.69 -6.59 2.36
C GLU A 80 -12.36 -6.34 3.07
N ILE A 81 -11.36 -5.78 2.37
CA ILE A 81 -10.06 -5.46 2.97
C ILE A 81 -9.96 -4.01 3.47
N CYS A 82 -11.02 -3.23 3.32
CA CYS A 82 -11.01 -1.80 3.65
C CYS A 82 -11.94 -1.50 4.81
N VAL A 83 -11.46 -0.70 5.76
CA VAL A 83 -12.24 -0.28 6.92
C VAL A 83 -12.20 1.24 7.09
N PRO A 84 -13.36 1.88 7.34
CA PRO A 84 -13.40 3.26 7.79
C PRO A 84 -13.04 3.29 9.28
N TYR A 85 -12.16 4.21 9.68
CA TYR A 85 -11.84 4.45 11.06
C TYR A 85 -11.58 5.93 11.31
N LYS A 86 -12.29 6.50 12.28
CA LYS A 86 -12.32 7.95 12.50
C LYS A 86 -12.70 8.70 11.22
N ARG A 87 -11.83 9.52 10.68
CA ARG A 87 -12.08 10.32 9.46
C ARG A 87 -11.38 9.79 8.21
N GLU A 88 -10.74 8.63 8.31
CA GLU A 88 -9.94 8.04 7.23
C GLU A 88 -10.37 6.60 6.93
N TYR A 89 -9.89 6.09 5.80
CA TYR A 89 -9.98 4.69 5.41
C TYR A 89 -8.61 4.02 5.52
N PHE A 90 -8.64 2.74 5.83
CA PHE A 90 -7.44 1.92 6.00
C PHE A 90 -7.63 0.56 5.34
N LEU A 91 -6.56 -0.04 4.86
CA LEU A 91 -6.53 -1.47 4.67
C LEU A 91 -6.62 -2.15 6.05
N ASN A 92 -7.31 -3.28 6.13
CA ASN A 92 -7.37 -4.08 7.36
C ASN A 92 -6.23 -5.09 7.40
N PRO A 93 -5.19 -4.91 8.23
CA PRO A 93 -4.07 -5.86 8.29
C PRO A 93 -4.48 -7.27 8.73
N GLY A 94 -5.63 -7.39 9.41
CA GLY A 94 -6.16 -8.66 9.88
C GLY A 94 -6.90 -9.47 8.81
N HIS A 95 -7.21 -8.88 7.67
CA HIS A 95 -7.83 -9.62 6.57
C HIS A 95 -6.76 -10.30 5.70
N PRO A 96 -6.85 -11.62 5.42
CA PRO A 96 -5.82 -12.36 4.69
C PRO A 96 -5.48 -11.78 3.32
N ALA A 97 -6.48 -11.28 2.57
CA ALA A 97 -6.27 -10.71 1.25
C ALA A 97 -5.51 -9.37 1.26
N THR A 98 -5.32 -8.72 2.41
CA THR A 98 -4.55 -7.47 2.50
C THR A 98 -3.08 -7.68 2.12
N LYS A 99 -2.44 -8.73 2.63
CA LYS A 99 -1.05 -9.03 2.28
C LYS A 99 -0.88 -9.38 0.80
N GLU A 100 -1.86 -10.07 0.23
CA GLU A 100 -1.87 -10.43 -1.20
C GLU A 100 -2.03 -9.18 -2.08
N TYR A 101 -2.91 -8.27 -1.68
CA TYR A 101 -3.09 -6.98 -2.36
C TYR A 101 -1.81 -6.15 -2.34
N LEU A 102 -1.18 -6.01 -1.17
CA LEU A 102 0.09 -5.28 -1.04
C LEU A 102 1.21 -5.97 -1.85
N MET A 103 1.26 -7.30 -1.87
CA MET A 103 2.23 -8.05 -2.67
C MET A 103 2.06 -7.82 -4.18
N LYS A 104 0.81 -7.67 -4.68
CA LYS A 104 0.58 -7.33 -6.09
C LYS A 104 1.19 -5.97 -6.46
N LEU A 105 1.00 -4.96 -5.61
CA LEU A 105 1.59 -3.62 -5.81
C LEU A 105 3.12 -3.66 -5.77
N VAL A 106 3.69 -4.39 -4.80
CA VAL A 106 5.14 -4.58 -4.71
C VAL A 106 5.68 -5.30 -5.94
N ARG A 107 4.97 -6.31 -6.43
CA ARG A 107 5.37 -7.04 -7.63
C ARG A 107 5.38 -6.15 -8.87
N GLU A 108 4.40 -5.26 -9.06
CA GLU A 108 4.46 -4.28 -10.15
C GLU A 108 5.76 -3.47 -10.12
N VAL A 109 6.14 -2.99 -8.93
CA VAL A 109 7.35 -2.17 -8.78
C VAL A 109 8.62 -3.00 -9.01
N VAL A 110 8.76 -4.13 -8.34
CA VAL A 110 10.00 -4.94 -8.39
C VAL A 110 10.20 -5.62 -9.74
N SER A 111 9.11 -5.97 -10.45
CA SER A 111 9.21 -6.56 -11.79
C SER A 111 9.31 -5.52 -12.90
N GLY A 112 8.81 -4.32 -12.68
CA GLY A 112 8.74 -3.28 -13.72
C GLY A 112 9.92 -2.30 -13.70
N TYR A 113 10.65 -2.22 -12.59
CA TYR A 113 11.68 -1.22 -12.36
C TYR A 113 12.93 -1.81 -11.72
N ASP A 114 14.09 -1.29 -12.08
CA ASP A 114 15.39 -1.63 -11.49
C ASP A 114 15.59 -0.90 -10.15
N VAL A 115 14.65 -1.08 -9.21
CA VAL A 115 14.76 -0.51 -7.87
C VAL A 115 15.69 -1.36 -7.00
N ASP A 116 16.52 -0.71 -6.20
CA ASP A 116 17.44 -1.39 -5.26
C ASP A 116 16.70 -1.93 -4.03
N GLY A 117 15.51 -1.40 -3.75
CA GLY A 117 14.68 -1.86 -2.64
C GLY A 117 13.28 -1.26 -2.63
N VAL A 118 12.47 -1.75 -1.71
CA VAL A 118 11.13 -1.22 -1.39
C VAL A 118 11.10 -0.79 0.06
N HIS A 119 10.71 0.45 0.32
CA HIS A 119 10.57 1.01 1.66
C HIS A 119 9.08 1.09 2.03
N PHE A 120 8.68 0.36 3.08
CA PHE A 120 7.32 0.42 3.60
C PHE A 120 7.18 1.47 4.68
N ASP A 121 6.22 2.38 4.48
CA ASP A 121 5.82 3.34 5.48
C ASP A 121 4.37 3.07 5.93
N TYR A 122 4.06 3.47 7.16
CA TYR A 122 2.76 3.25 7.79
C TYR A 122 2.27 1.79 7.77
N LEU A 123 3.19 0.83 7.81
CA LEU A 123 2.86 -0.59 7.94
C LEU A 123 2.55 -0.91 9.41
N ARG A 124 1.46 -0.37 9.88
CA ARG A 124 0.98 -0.46 11.26
C ARG A 124 -0.52 -0.22 11.36
N TYR A 125 -1.11 -0.65 12.43
CA TYR A 125 -2.46 -0.19 12.79
C TYR A 125 -2.44 1.32 13.07
N PRO A 126 -3.56 2.04 12.85
CA PRO A 126 -3.64 3.46 13.17
C PRO A 126 -3.51 3.71 14.67
N GLU A 127 -3.21 4.95 15.03
CA GLU A 127 -3.16 5.36 16.43
C GLU A 127 -4.51 5.18 17.11
N ASN A 128 -4.48 4.85 18.42
CA ASN A 128 -5.65 4.49 19.21
C ASN A 128 -6.42 3.27 18.65
N ALA A 129 -5.70 2.29 18.15
CA ALA A 129 -6.25 1.08 17.55
C ALA A 129 -7.20 0.23 18.41
N PRO A 130 -7.38 0.38 19.75
CA PRO A 130 -8.37 -0.41 20.49
C PRO A 130 -9.76 -0.43 19.87
N LEU A 131 -10.16 0.65 19.21
CA LEU A 131 -11.47 0.80 18.55
C LEU A 131 -11.43 0.50 17.03
N PHE A 132 -10.31 0.05 16.49
CA PHE A 132 -10.21 -0.29 15.09
C PHE A 132 -11.20 -1.41 14.72
N PRO A 133 -11.96 -1.29 13.61
CA PRO A 133 -13.11 -2.15 13.35
C PRO A 133 -12.73 -3.49 12.69
N ASP A 134 -11.84 -4.26 13.30
CA ASP A 134 -11.37 -5.57 12.84
C ASP A 134 -11.94 -6.77 13.63
N LYS A 135 -12.94 -6.55 14.49
CA LYS A 135 -13.50 -7.60 15.36
C LYS A 135 -14.05 -8.80 14.59
N TYR A 136 -14.60 -8.59 13.39
CA TYR A 136 -15.10 -9.69 12.56
C TYR A 136 -13.95 -10.59 12.12
N ASP A 137 -12.88 -10.01 11.58
CA ASP A 137 -11.70 -10.77 11.14
C ASP A 137 -10.95 -11.38 12.33
N PHE A 138 -10.87 -10.69 13.45
CA PHE A 138 -10.34 -11.25 14.68
C PHE A 138 -11.07 -12.54 15.07
N ARG A 139 -12.40 -12.53 15.15
CA ARG A 139 -13.19 -13.72 15.49
C ARG A 139 -12.92 -14.89 14.54
N ARG A 140 -12.73 -14.59 13.25
CA ARG A 140 -12.54 -15.59 12.20
C ARG A 140 -11.11 -16.13 12.12
N TYR A 141 -10.10 -15.30 12.41
CA TYR A 141 -8.70 -15.62 12.10
C TYR A 141 -7.75 -15.59 13.32
N ASN A 142 -8.25 -15.38 14.55
CA ASN A 142 -7.37 -15.24 15.72
C ASN A 142 -6.60 -16.53 16.10
N LYS A 143 -7.13 -17.71 15.78
CA LYS A 143 -6.51 -19.01 16.12
C LYS A 143 -6.11 -19.12 17.60
N GLY A 144 -6.98 -18.67 18.51
CA GLY A 144 -6.75 -18.72 19.95
C GLY A 144 -5.85 -17.63 20.55
N ARG A 145 -5.38 -16.67 19.71
CA ARG A 145 -4.56 -15.54 20.18
C ARG A 145 -5.40 -14.44 20.80
N THR A 146 -4.81 -13.66 21.70
CA THR A 146 -5.41 -12.39 22.15
C THR A 146 -5.44 -11.38 21.00
N LEU A 147 -6.31 -10.36 21.07
CA LEU A 147 -6.43 -9.32 20.05
C LEU A 147 -5.08 -8.63 19.78
N ASN A 148 -4.33 -8.31 20.84
CA ASN A 148 -3.04 -7.63 20.69
C ASN A 148 -1.97 -8.52 20.04
N GLN A 149 -1.92 -9.80 20.41
CA GLN A 149 -1.01 -10.75 19.74
C GLN A 149 -1.37 -10.91 18.27
N TRP A 150 -2.65 -11.14 17.97
CA TRP A 150 -3.12 -11.32 16.61
C TRP A 150 -2.81 -10.11 15.72
N ARG A 151 -3.01 -8.88 16.23
CA ARG A 151 -2.68 -7.67 15.48
C ARG A 151 -1.19 -7.51 15.22
N ARG A 152 -0.32 -7.79 16.20
CA ARG A 152 1.14 -7.79 16.00
C ARG A 152 1.56 -8.82 14.95
N ASP A 153 0.99 -10.03 15.07
CA ASP A 153 1.31 -11.11 14.15
C ASP A 153 0.86 -10.82 12.72
N ASN A 154 -0.27 -10.12 12.53
CA ASN A 154 -0.72 -9.69 11.20
C ASN A 154 0.30 -8.79 10.51
N ILE A 155 0.84 -7.80 11.21
CA ILE A 155 1.89 -6.92 10.64
C ILE A 155 3.15 -7.73 10.32
N SER A 156 3.61 -8.58 11.24
CA SER A 156 4.78 -9.45 11.03
C SER A 156 4.57 -10.41 9.85
N GLU A 157 3.36 -10.93 9.69
CA GLU A 157 3.00 -11.82 8.59
C GLU A 157 3.00 -11.10 7.24
N ILE A 158 2.50 -9.86 7.17
CA ILE A 158 2.56 -9.04 5.95
C ILE A 158 4.02 -8.83 5.53
N VAL A 159 4.88 -8.41 6.47
CA VAL A 159 6.32 -8.21 6.21
C VAL A 159 6.96 -9.50 5.68
N ARG A 160 6.75 -10.60 6.41
CA ARG A 160 7.32 -11.92 6.06
C ARG A 160 6.86 -12.40 4.69
N TYR A 161 5.57 -12.25 4.40
CA TYR A 161 4.97 -12.66 3.13
C TYR A 161 5.56 -11.90 1.96
N ILE A 162 5.65 -10.57 2.07
CA ILE A 162 6.20 -9.72 1.01
C ILE A 162 7.70 -9.95 0.86
N TYR A 163 8.46 -10.00 1.96
CA TYR A 163 9.91 -10.27 1.91
C TYR A 163 10.22 -11.58 1.18
N LYS A 164 9.52 -12.67 1.55
CA LYS A 164 9.69 -13.96 0.88
C LYS A 164 9.29 -13.90 -0.59
N GLY A 165 8.20 -13.18 -0.91
CA GLY A 165 7.75 -12.99 -2.28
C GLY A 165 8.77 -12.27 -3.15
N ILE A 166 9.39 -11.20 -2.64
CA ILE A 166 10.44 -10.46 -3.35
C ILE A 166 11.69 -11.34 -3.56
N LYS A 167 12.12 -12.07 -2.51
CA LYS A 167 13.31 -12.93 -2.60
C LYS A 167 13.14 -14.16 -3.51
N ALA A 168 11.93 -14.50 -3.88
CA ALA A 168 11.61 -15.59 -4.81
C ALA A 168 11.46 -15.11 -6.27
N MET A 169 11.57 -13.81 -6.54
CA MET A 169 11.52 -13.21 -7.88
C MET A 169 12.92 -13.11 -8.48
#